data_ae4416aa281c6a4e335c7bdd222bdf1f
#
_entry.id   ae4416aa281c6a4e335c7bdd222bdf1f
#
_cell.length_a   1.000
_cell.length_b   1.000
_cell.length_c   1.000
_cell.angle_alpha   90.00
_cell.angle_beta   90.00
_cell.angle_gamma   90.00
#
_symmetry.space_group_name_H-M   'P 1'
#
loop_
_entity.id
_entity.type
_entity.pdbx_description
1 polymer ?
#
loop_
_entity_poly.entity_id
_entity_poly.type
_entity_poly.pdbx_seq_one_letter_code
_entity_poly.pdbx_strand_id
1 'polypeptide(L)'
;MLEKTDLEKLCKEAIEASIEAGKLIQSQVDQSYRQQEKQGGYSKASQVVTEVDYKAQAIILKHLAPNIAKHDLGLLTEEAADNESRLIKDYFWCIDPLDGTLPFTEQRPGYAVSIALISRSGDPVVGVVYIPDEDLCFSAIKGEGIVRNGQAFSLAKSADDDSLNIYIDRS
;
A
#
# COMPACT_ATOMS: atom_id res chain seq x y z
N MET A 1 -8.88 -22.95 1.00
CA MET A 1 -9.53 -21.67 1.36
C MET A 1 -8.87 -21.16 2.62
N LEU A 2 -8.50 -19.88 2.68
CA LEU A 2 -7.92 -19.27 3.87
C LEU A 2 -8.98 -19.16 4.98
N GLU A 3 -8.59 -19.51 6.20
CA GLU A 3 -9.44 -19.41 7.37
C GLU A 3 -9.35 -18.00 7.99
N LYS A 4 -10.31 -17.62 8.85
CA LYS A 4 -10.29 -16.31 9.52
C LYS A 4 -8.97 -16.03 10.22
N THR A 5 -8.44 -17.00 10.95
CA THR A 5 -7.14 -16.90 11.64
C THR A 5 -5.96 -16.69 10.71
N ASP A 6 -6.02 -17.20 9.47
CA ASP A 6 -5.00 -16.94 8.46
C ASP A 6 -5.12 -15.49 7.95
N LEU A 7 -6.35 -15.00 7.66
CA LEU A 7 -6.59 -13.63 7.24
C LEU A 7 -6.14 -12.61 8.30
N GLU A 8 -6.39 -12.88 9.59
CA GLU A 8 -5.92 -12.02 10.69
C GLU A 8 -4.39 -11.92 10.74
N LYS A 9 -3.67 -13.03 10.54
CA LYS A 9 -2.19 -13.04 10.47
C LYS A 9 -1.68 -12.33 9.25
N LEU A 10 -2.25 -12.59 8.08
CA LEU A 10 -1.88 -11.94 6.82
C LEU A 10 -2.12 -10.43 6.88
N CYS A 11 -3.25 -10.01 7.47
CA CYS A 11 -3.54 -8.60 7.69
C CYS A 11 -2.51 -7.93 8.61
N LYS A 12 -2.16 -8.57 9.72
CA LYS A 12 -1.14 -8.06 10.65
C LYS A 12 0.21 -7.88 9.97
N GLU A 13 0.65 -8.85 9.18
CA GLU A 13 1.91 -8.77 8.46
C GLU A 13 1.89 -7.67 7.38
N ALA A 14 0.77 -7.49 6.67
CA ALA A 14 0.61 -6.41 5.72
C ALA A 14 0.66 -5.04 6.41
N ILE A 15 0.09 -4.89 7.61
CA ILE A 15 0.21 -3.67 8.43
C ILE A 15 1.68 -3.41 8.78
N GLU A 16 2.39 -4.40 9.31
CA GLU A 16 3.80 -4.25 9.68
C GLU A 16 4.66 -3.89 8.47
N ALA A 17 4.43 -4.54 7.33
CA ALA A 17 5.10 -4.27 6.07
C ALA A 17 4.85 -2.85 5.56
N SER A 18 3.58 -2.40 5.55
CA SER A 18 3.21 -1.07 5.08
C SER A 18 3.80 0.05 5.94
N ILE A 19 3.82 -0.13 7.27
CA ILE A 19 4.42 0.85 8.19
C ILE A 19 5.95 0.92 8.01
N GLU A 20 6.65 -0.22 7.86
CA GLU A 20 8.10 -0.22 7.65
C GLU A 20 8.47 0.41 6.31
N ALA A 21 7.75 0.07 5.24
CA ALA A 21 7.94 0.67 3.92
C ALA A 21 7.64 2.17 3.94
N GLY A 22 6.55 2.60 4.54
CA GLY A 22 6.18 4.01 4.64
C GLY A 22 7.16 4.85 5.44
N LYS A 23 7.75 4.31 6.51
CA LYS A 23 8.85 4.96 7.25
C LYS A 23 10.09 5.15 6.38
N LEU A 24 10.44 4.16 5.54
CA LEU A 24 11.50 4.32 4.56
C LEU A 24 11.15 5.47 3.61
N ILE A 25 9.96 5.47 3.00
CA ILE A 25 9.50 6.50 2.06
C ILE A 25 9.62 7.88 2.70
N GLN A 26 9.07 8.06 3.91
CA GLN A 26 9.13 9.33 4.63
C GLN A 26 10.57 9.81 4.88
N SER A 27 11.50 8.90 5.21
CA SER A 27 12.91 9.23 5.40
C SER A 27 13.61 9.71 4.12
N GLN A 28 13.04 9.45 2.95
CA GLN A 28 13.62 9.82 1.66
C GLN A 28 13.06 11.14 1.09
N VAL A 29 11.96 11.66 1.65
CA VAL A 29 11.35 12.94 1.21
C VAL A 29 12.39 14.07 1.25
N ASP A 30 13.10 14.25 2.35
CA ASP A 30 14.12 15.29 2.51
C ASP A 30 15.36 15.08 1.62
N GLN A 31 15.69 13.84 1.30
CA GLN A 31 16.86 13.51 0.48
C GLN A 31 16.59 13.81 -1.00
N SER A 32 15.38 13.54 -1.48
CA SER A 32 14.98 13.87 -2.85
C SER A 32 15.05 15.38 -3.12
N TYR A 33 14.65 16.20 -2.15
CA TYR A 33 14.74 17.66 -2.24
C TYR A 33 16.19 18.17 -2.38
N ARG A 34 17.09 17.72 -1.51
CA ARG A 34 18.50 18.13 -1.55
C ARG A 34 19.21 17.76 -2.85
N GLN A 35 18.77 16.71 -3.52
CA GLN A 35 19.29 16.30 -4.82
C GLN A 35 18.71 17.13 -5.98
N GLN A 36 17.43 17.51 -5.90
CA GLN A 36 16.80 18.40 -6.90
C GLN A 36 17.41 19.80 -6.89
N GLU A 37 17.62 20.40 -5.72
CA GLU A 37 18.25 21.71 -5.60
C GLU A 37 19.67 21.77 -6.18
N LYS A 38 20.42 20.68 -6.03
CA LYS A 38 21.83 20.63 -6.45
C LYS A 38 22.05 20.48 -7.96
N GLN A 39 21.05 20.03 -8.74
CA GLN A 39 21.31 19.55 -10.11
C GLN A 39 20.31 19.95 -11.21
N GLY A 40 19.29 20.71 -10.91
CA GLY A 40 18.45 21.39 -11.94
C GLY A 40 17.85 20.50 -13.04
N GLY A 41 17.37 19.27 -12.74
CA GLY A 41 16.84 18.42 -13.79
C GLY A 41 15.80 17.38 -13.36
N TYR A 42 14.68 17.33 -14.08
CA TYR A 42 13.58 16.37 -13.90
C TYR A 42 14.00 14.89 -14.00
N SER A 43 15.03 14.55 -14.76
CA SER A 43 15.48 13.17 -14.96
C SER A 43 16.02 12.46 -13.71
N LYS A 44 16.54 13.23 -12.74
CA LYS A 44 17.04 12.65 -11.48
C LYS A 44 15.96 12.50 -10.42
N ALA A 45 14.95 13.35 -10.41
CA ALA A 45 13.79 13.16 -9.55
C ALA A 45 13.09 11.84 -9.87
N SER A 46 12.87 11.55 -11.15
CA SER A 46 12.32 10.27 -11.60
C SER A 46 13.17 9.05 -11.17
N GLN A 47 14.50 9.16 -11.22
CA GLN A 47 15.37 8.06 -10.77
C GLN A 47 15.32 7.83 -9.25
N VAL A 48 15.23 8.91 -8.46
CA VAL A 48 15.11 8.80 -6.99
C VAL A 48 13.78 8.16 -6.60
N VAL A 49 12.70 8.55 -7.26
CA VAL A 49 11.38 7.94 -7.05
C VAL A 49 11.46 6.45 -7.32
N THR A 50 11.89 6.03 -8.50
CA THR A 50 12.02 4.62 -8.85
C THR A 50 12.86 3.84 -7.83
N GLU A 51 13.92 4.44 -7.28
CA GLU A 51 14.74 3.78 -6.24
C GLU A 51 13.97 3.62 -4.91
N VAL A 52 13.17 4.61 -4.52
CA VAL A 52 12.36 4.55 -3.30
C VAL A 52 11.27 3.50 -3.42
N ASP A 53 10.56 3.45 -4.56
CA ASP A 53 9.53 2.46 -4.86
C ASP A 53 10.09 1.03 -4.78
N TYR A 54 11.22 0.75 -5.43
CA TYR A 54 11.87 -0.56 -5.35
C TYR A 54 12.30 -0.95 -3.95
N LYS A 55 12.82 0.01 -3.16
CA LYS A 55 13.21 -0.26 -1.76
C LYS A 55 12.00 -0.54 -0.89
N ALA A 56 10.92 0.23 -1.05
CA ALA A 56 9.67 0.02 -0.34
C ALA A 56 9.07 -1.35 -0.69
N GLN A 57 9.02 -1.70 -1.98
CA GLN A 57 8.59 -3.01 -2.43
C GLN A 57 9.42 -4.14 -1.83
N ALA A 58 10.74 -4.00 -1.79
CA ALA A 58 11.62 -5.02 -1.22
C ALA A 58 11.35 -5.27 0.27
N ILE A 59 11.05 -4.22 1.04
CA ILE A 59 10.62 -4.33 2.45
C ILE A 59 9.31 -5.10 2.52
N ILE A 60 8.31 -4.71 1.76
CA ILE A 60 6.99 -5.35 1.76
C ILE A 60 7.12 -6.84 1.43
N LEU A 61 7.82 -7.17 0.37
CA LEU A 61 8.02 -8.56 -0.06
C LEU A 61 8.79 -9.38 0.97
N LYS A 62 9.75 -8.79 1.70
CA LYS A 62 10.47 -9.47 2.77
C LYS A 62 9.53 -9.90 3.90
N HIS A 63 8.56 -9.07 4.27
CA HIS A 63 7.53 -9.41 5.26
C HIS A 63 6.59 -10.50 4.75
N LEU A 64 6.10 -10.38 3.53
CA LEU A 64 5.06 -11.25 2.99
C LEU A 64 5.58 -12.59 2.47
N ALA A 65 6.88 -12.72 2.12
CA ALA A 65 7.46 -13.91 1.50
C ALA A 65 7.19 -15.22 2.26
N PRO A 66 7.30 -15.29 3.61
CA PRO A 66 7.04 -16.53 4.34
C PRO A 66 5.61 -17.03 4.15
N ASN A 67 4.63 -16.11 4.11
CA ASN A 67 3.23 -16.47 3.95
C ASN A 67 2.81 -16.64 2.49
N ILE A 68 3.46 -15.97 1.55
CA ILE A 68 3.34 -16.27 0.12
C ILE A 68 3.69 -17.75 -0.12
N ALA A 69 4.83 -18.21 0.41
CA ALA A 69 5.25 -19.58 0.28
C ALA A 69 4.33 -20.57 1.03
N LYS A 70 3.96 -20.24 2.26
CA LYS A 70 3.15 -21.12 3.14
C LYS A 70 1.74 -21.37 2.60
N HIS A 71 1.10 -20.33 2.06
CA HIS A 71 -0.30 -20.38 1.62
C HIS A 71 -0.43 -20.46 0.09
N ASP A 72 0.70 -20.62 -0.63
CA ASP A 72 0.74 -20.71 -2.09
C ASP A 72 0.04 -19.51 -2.77
N LEU A 73 0.37 -18.30 -2.32
CA LEU A 73 -0.24 -17.07 -2.81
C LEU A 73 0.43 -16.57 -4.10
N GLY A 74 -0.35 -15.93 -4.97
CA GLY A 74 0.16 -15.19 -6.11
C GLY A 74 0.63 -13.80 -5.71
N LEU A 75 1.22 -13.08 -6.68
CA LEU A 75 1.75 -11.74 -6.49
C LEU A 75 1.50 -10.88 -7.72
N LEU A 76 1.05 -9.65 -7.51
CA LEU A 76 1.02 -8.56 -8.47
C LEU A 76 1.58 -7.33 -7.78
N THR A 77 2.61 -6.72 -8.35
CA THR A 77 3.20 -5.48 -7.83
C THR A 77 3.36 -4.48 -8.96
N GLU A 78 3.34 -3.19 -8.65
CA GLU A 78 3.51 -2.16 -9.66
C GLU A 78 4.94 -2.18 -10.24
N GLU A 79 5.95 -2.38 -9.40
CA GLU A 79 7.37 -2.26 -9.75
C GLU A 79 8.00 -3.54 -10.34
N ALA A 80 7.20 -4.56 -10.64
CA ALA A 80 7.70 -5.78 -11.26
C ALA A 80 6.76 -6.27 -12.37
N ALA A 81 7.35 -6.95 -13.35
CA ALA A 81 6.56 -7.61 -14.39
C ALA A 81 5.60 -8.64 -13.77
N ASP A 82 4.35 -8.62 -14.20
CA ASP A 82 3.35 -9.59 -13.78
C ASP A 82 3.79 -11.00 -14.23
N ASN A 83 4.00 -11.89 -13.26
CA ASN A 83 4.35 -13.28 -13.50
C ASN A 83 3.12 -14.18 -13.69
N GLU A 84 1.93 -13.57 -13.82
CA GLU A 84 0.65 -14.23 -14.04
C GLU A 84 0.21 -15.18 -12.91
N SER A 85 0.93 -15.26 -11.80
CA SER A 85 0.57 -16.12 -10.67
C SER A 85 -0.80 -15.79 -10.10
N ARG A 86 -1.21 -14.51 -10.16
CA ARG A 86 -2.54 -14.04 -9.78
C ARG A 86 -3.70 -14.70 -10.55
N LEU A 87 -3.43 -15.22 -11.75
CA LEU A 87 -4.43 -15.89 -12.61
C LEU A 87 -4.61 -17.37 -12.23
N ILE A 88 -3.64 -17.94 -11.52
CA ILE A 88 -3.55 -19.38 -11.22
C ILE A 88 -3.87 -19.65 -9.76
N LYS A 89 -3.36 -18.81 -8.84
CA LYS A 89 -3.50 -18.99 -7.39
C LYS A 89 -4.89 -18.58 -6.90
N ASP A 90 -5.37 -19.21 -5.82
CA ASP A 90 -6.68 -18.90 -5.24
C ASP A 90 -6.74 -17.49 -4.65
N TYR A 91 -5.59 -17.00 -4.15
CA TYR A 91 -5.42 -15.63 -3.65
C TYR A 91 -4.08 -15.07 -4.11
N PHE A 92 -4.01 -13.77 -4.24
CA PHE A 92 -2.77 -13.06 -4.56
C PHE A 92 -2.68 -11.72 -3.83
N TRP A 93 -1.45 -11.32 -3.52
CA TRP A 93 -1.17 -9.97 -3.06
C TRP A 93 -1.14 -9.02 -4.24
N CYS A 94 -1.83 -7.88 -4.11
CA CYS A 94 -1.74 -6.74 -5.00
C CYS A 94 -1.10 -5.60 -4.21
N ILE A 95 0.03 -5.09 -4.69
CA ILE A 95 0.89 -4.18 -3.93
C ILE A 95 1.23 -2.98 -4.81
N ASP A 96 0.95 -1.79 -4.29
CA ASP A 96 1.50 -0.53 -4.74
C ASP A 96 2.36 0.04 -3.60
N PRO A 97 3.68 0.04 -3.75
CA PRO A 97 4.59 0.45 -2.69
C PRO A 97 4.60 1.96 -2.44
N LEU A 98 4.26 2.78 -3.43
CA LEU A 98 4.18 4.24 -3.33
C LEU A 98 3.09 4.81 -4.24
N ASP A 99 1.82 4.57 -3.90
CA ASP A 99 0.69 5.24 -4.53
C ASP A 99 0.74 6.75 -4.28
N GLY A 100 0.65 7.53 -5.35
CA GLY A 100 0.82 8.99 -5.29
C GLY A 100 2.27 9.45 -5.47
N THR A 101 2.96 8.91 -6.45
CA THR A 101 4.34 9.26 -6.81
C THR A 101 4.54 10.75 -7.08
N LEU A 102 3.58 11.43 -7.72
CA LEU A 102 3.66 12.86 -7.98
C LEU A 102 3.61 13.70 -6.69
N PRO A 103 2.63 13.53 -5.76
CA PRO A 103 2.68 14.16 -4.45
C PRO A 103 4.00 13.93 -3.70
N PHE A 104 4.53 12.72 -3.72
CA PHE A 104 5.81 12.41 -3.10
C PHE A 104 6.96 13.23 -3.71
N THR A 105 7.05 13.34 -5.04
CA THR A 105 8.09 14.13 -5.72
C THR A 105 7.95 15.62 -5.46
N GLU A 106 6.73 16.12 -5.30
CA GLU A 106 6.42 17.50 -4.98
C GLU A 106 6.47 17.80 -3.48
N GLN A 107 6.81 16.81 -2.65
CA GLN A 107 6.89 16.93 -1.18
C GLN A 107 5.61 17.46 -0.54
N ARG A 108 4.50 17.04 -1.04
CA ARG A 108 3.18 17.37 -0.51
C ARG A 108 2.45 16.11 -0.05
N PRO A 109 1.51 16.23 0.89
CA PRO A 109 0.65 15.12 1.28
C PRO A 109 -0.09 14.50 0.10
N GLY A 110 -0.44 13.21 0.20
CA GLY A 110 -1.23 12.51 -0.80
C GLY A 110 -0.55 11.29 -1.39
N TYR A 111 0.43 10.71 -0.69
CA TYR A 111 1.01 9.41 -1.03
C TYR A 111 0.77 8.38 0.07
N ALA A 112 0.71 7.11 -0.31
CA ALA A 112 0.40 6.00 0.59
C ALA A 112 1.11 4.72 0.16
N VAL A 113 1.19 3.75 1.08
CA VAL A 113 1.50 2.34 0.77
C VAL A 113 0.18 1.59 0.72
N SER A 114 -0.08 0.88 -0.37
CA SER A 114 -1.31 0.10 -0.56
C SER A 114 -1.01 -1.39 -0.74
N ILE A 115 -1.62 -2.23 0.10
CA ILE A 115 -1.44 -3.69 0.09
C ILE A 115 -2.80 -4.35 0.21
N ALA A 116 -3.17 -5.20 -0.76
CA ALA A 116 -4.41 -5.95 -0.71
C ALA A 116 -4.18 -7.44 -0.99
N LEU A 117 -4.86 -8.31 -0.23
CA LEU A 117 -5.01 -9.72 -0.58
C LEU A 117 -6.34 -9.89 -1.31
N ILE A 118 -6.27 -10.39 -2.53
CA ILE A 118 -7.41 -10.49 -3.44
C ILE A 118 -7.60 -11.96 -3.81
N SER A 119 -8.85 -12.42 -3.82
CA SER A 119 -9.18 -13.74 -4.34
C SER A 119 -9.05 -13.78 -5.86
N ARG A 120 -8.88 -14.96 -6.45
CA ARG A 120 -8.85 -15.13 -7.92
C ARG A 120 -10.13 -14.64 -8.61
N SER A 121 -11.26 -14.57 -7.90
CA SER A 121 -12.51 -13.96 -8.43
C SER A 121 -12.50 -12.43 -8.43
N GLY A 122 -11.47 -11.78 -7.89
CA GLY A 122 -11.35 -10.32 -7.80
C GLY A 122 -11.90 -9.72 -6.50
N ASP A 123 -12.29 -10.55 -5.53
CA ASP A 123 -12.80 -10.05 -4.25
C ASP A 123 -11.64 -9.67 -3.31
N PRO A 124 -11.53 -8.45 -2.80
CA PRO A 124 -10.57 -8.10 -1.76
C PRO A 124 -10.98 -8.77 -0.44
N VAL A 125 -10.07 -9.50 0.18
CA VAL A 125 -10.30 -10.19 1.46
C VAL A 125 -9.51 -9.58 2.61
N VAL A 126 -8.37 -8.94 2.32
CA VAL A 126 -7.61 -8.08 3.23
C VAL A 126 -7.23 -6.82 2.48
N GLY A 127 -7.30 -5.67 3.12
CA GLY A 127 -6.81 -4.40 2.59
C GLY A 127 -6.08 -3.62 3.68
N VAL A 128 -4.95 -3.03 3.32
CA VAL A 128 -4.16 -2.15 4.19
C VAL A 128 -3.72 -0.94 3.38
N VAL A 129 -3.95 0.25 3.92
CA VAL A 129 -3.45 1.52 3.39
C VAL A 129 -2.75 2.26 4.52
N TYR A 130 -1.50 2.58 4.33
CA TYR A 130 -0.73 3.38 5.27
C TYR A 130 -0.34 4.72 4.65
N ILE A 131 -0.68 5.81 5.33
CA ILE A 131 -0.39 7.19 4.94
C ILE A 131 0.76 7.69 5.82
N PRO A 132 2.01 7.73 5.31
CA PRO A 132 3.18 8.01 6.13
C PRO A 132 3.18 9.41 6.75
N ASP A 133 2.72 10.43 6.03
CA ASP A 133 2.71 11.82 6.51
C ASP A 133 1.83 12.04 7.74
N GLU A 134 0.79 11.23 7.87
CA GLU A 134 -0.19 11.35 8.95
C GLU A 134 -0.01 10.27 10.02
N ASP A 135 0.90 9.31 9.82
CA ASP A 135 1.03 8.08 10.63
C ASP A 135 -0.32 7.36 10.79
N LEU A 136 -1.08 7.30 9.69
CA LEU A 136 -2.38 6.66 9.65
C LEU A 136 -2.33 5.33 8.90
N CYS A 137 -2.72 4.27 9.59
CA CYS A 137 -2.88 2.94 9.02
C CYS A 137 -4.36 2.53 9.06
N PHE A 138 -4.93 2.34 7.88
CA PHE A 138 -6.24 1.73 7.72
C PHE A 138 -6.06 0.27 7.32
N SER A 139 -6.83 -0.61 7.97
CA SER A 139 -6.87 -2.03 7.60
C SER A 139 -8.29 -2.55 7.66
N ALA A 140 -8.56 -3.55 6.83
CA ALA A 140 -9.84 -4.25 6.82
C ALA A 140 -9.66 -5.71 6.45
N ILE A 141 -10.48 -6.57 7.07
CA ILE A 141 -10.70 -7.95 6.67
C ILE A 141 -12.15 -8.05 6.23
N LYS A 142 -12.40 -8.73 5.11
CA LYS A 142 -13.77 -8.88 4.54
C LYS A 142 -14.76 -9.37 5.59
N GLY A 143 -15.78 -8.56 5.87
CA GLY A 143 -16.82 -8.84 6.86
C GLY A 143 -16.51 -8.41 8.31
N GLU A 144 -15.31 -7.91 8.62
CA GLU A 144 -14.91 -7.53 10.00
C GLU A 144 -14.94 -6.00 10.23
N GLY A 145 -15.24 -5.20 9.20
CA GLY A 145 -15.23 -3.75 9.28
C GLY A 145 -13.84 -3.14 9.05
N ILE A 146 -13.70 -1.88 9.40
CA ILE A 146 -12.46 -1.10 9.20
C ILE A 146 -11.81 -0.83 10.55
N VAL A 147 -10.50 -0.88 10.57
CA VAL A 147 -9.64 -0.55 11.72
C VAL A 147 -8.73 0.61 11.30
N ARG A 148 -8.62 1.63 12.16
CA ARG A 148 -7.68 2.74 12.01
C ARG A 148 -6.71 2.75 13.19
N ASN A 149 -5.42 2.63 12.93
CA ASN A 149 -4.38 2.57 13.96
C ASN A 149 -4.71 1.58 15.10
N GLY A 150 -5.18 0.38 14.77
CA GLY A 150 -5.53 -0.67 15.74
C GLY A 150 -6.88 -0.49 16.45
N GLN A 151 -7.64 0.55 16.14
CA GLN A 151 -8.96 0.80 16.74
C GLN A 151 -10.08 0.67 15.70
N ALA A 152 -11.19 0.06 16.07
CA ALA A 152 -12.35 -0.03 15.20
C ALA A 152 -12.79 1.38 14.75
N PHE A 153 -13.00 1.53 13.44
CA PHE A 153 -13.33 2.80 12.83
C PHE A 153 -14.65 2.70 12.06
N SER A 154 -15.54 3.66 12.28
CA SER A 154 -16.75 3.80 11.50
C SER A 154 -16.94 5.26 11.12
N LEU A 155 -17.38 5.50 9.89
CA LEU A 155 -17.82 6.83 9.48
C LEU A 155 -19.11 7.15 10.24
N ALA A 156 -19.17 8.32 10.91
CA ALA A 156 -20.42 8.83 11.43
C ALA A 156 -21.35 9.06 10.23
N LYS A 157 -22.57 8.50 10.27
CA LYS A 157 -23.59 8.86 9.29
C LYS A 157 -23.92 10.33 9.52
N SER A 158 -23.61 11.20 8.55
CA SER A 158 -24.17 12.53 8.48
C SER A 158 -25.69 12.40 8.28
N ALA A 159 -26.48 13.01 9.16
CA ALA A 159 -27.93 12.89 9.12
C ALA A 159 -28.58 13.61 7.90
N ASP A 160 -27.82 14.41 7.15
CA ASP A 160 -28.31 15.31 6.10
C ASP A 160 -27.64 15.14 4.74
N ASP A 161 -26.95 14.02 4.47
CA ASP A 161 -26.13 13.92 3.26
C ASP A 161 -26.79 13.02 2.20
N ASP A 162 -27.74 13.58 1.44
CA ASP A 162 -28.20 13.03 0.18
C ASP A 162 -27.22 13.28 -0.98
N SER A 163 -26.07 13.93 -0.70
CA SER A 163 -25.03 14.23 -1.70
C SER A 163 -23.80 13.34 -1.51
N LEU A 164 -23.41 12.65 -2.57
CA LEU A 164 -22.15 11.92 -2.65
C LEU A 164 -21.05 12.86 -3.19
N ASN A 165 -20.08 13.20 -2.35
CA ASN A 165 -18.89 13.93 -2.79
C ASN A 165 -17.82 12.93 -3.24
N ILE A 166 -17.47 12.96 -4.53
CA ILE A 166 -16.41 12.14 -5.10
C ILE A 166 -15.21 13.04 -5.37
N TYR A 167 -14.09 12.74 -4.76
CA TYR A 167 -12.80 13.36 -5.05
C TYR A 167 -12.03 12.44 -6.00
N ILE A 168 -11.63 12.98 -7.15
CA ILE A 168 -10.82 12.27 -8.13
C ILE A 168 -9.50 13.02 -8.23
N ASP A 169 -8.41 12.36 -7.86
CA ASP A 169 -7.07 12.82 -8.21
C ASP A 169 -6.82 12.49 -9.68
N ARG A 170 -6.31 13.46 -10.43
CA ARG A 170 -5.93 13.31 -11.84
C ARG A 170 -4.41 13.46 -11.96
N SER A 171 -3.68 12.72 -11.14
CA SER A 171 -2.23 12.62 -11.29
C SER A 171 -1.84 11.92 -12.59
#